data_0fbab74960bd190a489085b5be4b9bad
#
_entry.id   0fbab74960bd190a489085b5be4b9bad
#
_cell.length_a   1.000
_cell.length_b   1.000
_cell.length_c   1.000
_cell.angle_alpha   90.00
_cell.angle_beta   90.00
_cell.angle_gamma   90.00
#
_symmetry.space_group_name_H-M   'P 1'
#
loop_
_entity.id
_entity.type
_entity.pdbx_description
1 polymer ?
#
loop_
_entity_poly.entity_id
_entity_poly.type
_entity_poly.pdbx_seq_one_letter_code
_entity_poly.pdbx_strand_id
1 'polypeptide(L)'
;MTGRTDAPAPVLRESVETAAVHEQRIRNGGAGIAEELRMRIKGGLLAPAAVYTRANQARIVIRHSVARYFADNNLDAMMLPVTPGVAARADNPIMTYTDGEQEHVLSGYTRFNMPINTTGQPALSIPVGFTSAGLPIGMQIVGRPFAEARICRIGHAYESATRWIDQRPSLTYGTANG
;
A
#
# COMPACT_ATOMS: atom_id res chain seq x y z
N MET A 1 5.17 19.25 -25.84
CA MET A 1 4.33 18.42 -24.95
C MET A 1 4.88 17.02 -25.00
N THR A 2 5.83 16.69 -24.15
CA THR A 2 6.39 15.34 -24.02
C THR A 2 5.84 14.76 -22.73
N GLY A 3 4.71 14.05 -22.83
CA GLY A 3 4.14 13.31 -21.73
C GLY A 3 5.05 12.13 -21.36
N ARG A 4 5.96 12.37 -20.45
CA ARG A 4 6.76 11.34 -19.82
C ARG A 4 5.87 10.64 -18.79
N THR A 5 5.24 9.55 -19.17
CA THR A 5 4.60 8.62 -18.23
C THR A 5 5.71 7.77 -17.59
N ASP A 6 6.56 8.39 -16.79
CA ASP A 6 7.50 7.64 -15.97
C ASP A 6 6.72 7.05 -14.79
N ALA A 7 6.21 5.83 -14.98
CA ALA A 7 5.66 5.07 -13.86
C ALA A 7 6.73 5.00 -12.76
N PRO A 8 6.39 5.29 -11.50
CA PRO A 8 7.36 5.24 -10.42
C PRO A 8 7.99 3.85 -10.34
N ALA A 9 9.28 3.77 -10.07
CA ALA A 9 10.07 2.54 -10.05
C ALA A 9 9.44 1.36 -9.27
N PRO A 10 8.74 1.56 -8.14
CA PRO A 10 8.03 0.49 -7.43
C PRO A 10 6.91 -0.15 -8.24
N VAL A 11 6.11 0.66 -8.94
CA VAL A 11 4.98 0.17 -9.78
C VAL A 11 5.50 -0.66 -10.95
N LEU A 12 6.58 -0.21 -11.57
CA LEU A 12 7.19 -0.94 -12.69
C LEU A 12 7.68 -2.32 -12.24
N ARG A 13 8.37 -2.40 -11.10
CA ARG A 13 8.88 -3.69 -10.59
C ARG A 13 7.75 -4.66 -10.31
N GLU A 14 6.71 -4.22 -9.59
CA GLU A 14 5.52 -5.01 -9.31
C GLU A 14 4.87 -5.53 -10.60
N SER A 15 4.72 -4.68 -11.60
CA SER A 15 4.12 -5.06 -12.88
C SER A 15 4.92 -6.14 -13.59
N VAL A 16 6.26 -6.07 -13.59
CA VAL A 16 7.14 -7.07 -14.21
C VAL A 16 7.09 -8.40 -13.45
N GLU A 17 7.16 -8.36 -12.11
CA GLU A 17 7.10 -9.56 -11.27
C GLU A 17 5.73 -10.25 -11.38
N THR A 18 4.64 -9.48 -11.37
CA THR A 18 3.28 -10.00 -11.58
C THR A 18 3.12 -10.58 -12.98
N ALA A 19 3.70 -9.93 -13.99
CA ALA A 19 3.68 -10.42 -15.35
C ALA A 19 4.39 -11.78 -15.50
N ALA A 20 5.55 -11.95 -14.84
CA ALA A 20 6.28 -13.22 -14.86
C ALA A 20 5.45 -14.37 -14.26
N VAL A 21 4.69 -14.12 -13.18
CA VAL A 21 3.84 -15.12 -12.54
C VAL A 21 2.60 -15.45 -13.40
N HIS A 22 2.03 -14.46 -14.06
CA HIS A 22 0.75 -14.61 -14.78
C HIS A 22 0.90 -14.70 -16.30
N GLU A 23 2.11 -14.77 -16.85
CA GLU A 23 2.36 -14.75 -18.28
C GLU A 23 1.51 -15.77 -19.05
N GLN A 24 1.55 -17.04 -18.63
CA GLN A 24 0.81 -18.10 -19.33
C GLN A 24 -0.71 -17.84 -19.30
N ARG A 25 -1.24 -17.35 -18.16
CA ARG A 25 -2.66 -17.03 -18.03
C ARG A 25 -3.07 -15.87 -18.96
N ILE A 26 -2.22 -14.84 -19.06
CA ILE A 26 -2.46 -13.71 -19.97
C ILE A 26 -2.42 -14.17 -21.43
N ARG A 27 -1.45 -15.01 -21.81
CA ARG A 27 -1.36 -15.59 -23.17
C ARG A 27 -2.60 -16.42 -23.54
N ASN A 28 -3.21 -17.07 -22.56
CA ASN A 28 -4.45 -17.84 -22.70
C ASN A 28 -5.74 -16.98 -22.54
N GLY A 29 -5.67 -15.67 -22.77
CA GLY A 29 -6.81 -14.77 -22.76
C GLY A 29 -7.14 -14.12 -21.41
N GLY A 30 -6.45 -14.47 -20.33
CA GLY A 30 -6.58 -13.80 -19.02
C GLY A 30 -7.92 -13.98 -18.31
N ALA A 31 -8.60 -15.12 -18.52
CA ALA A 31 -9.89 -15.40 -17.89
C ALA A 31 -9.81 -15.26 -16.35
N GLY A 32 -10.80 -14.56 -15.76
CA GLY A 32 -10.88 -14.29 -14.33
C GLY A 32 -9.92 -13.21 -13.81
N ILE A 33 -9.24 -12.47 -14.71
CA ILE A 33 -8.47 -11.28 -14.36
C ILE A 33 -9.23 -10.05 -14.86
N ALA A 34 -9.50 -9.09 -13.96
CA ALA A 34 -10.16 -7.84 -14.33
C ALA A 34 -9.36 -7.09 -15.42
N GLU A 35 -10.06 -6.39 -16.33
CA GLU A 35 -9.43 -5.76 -17.51
C GLU A 35 -8.30 -4.80 -17.12
N GLU A 36 -8.53 -3.95 -16.11
CA GLU A 36 -7.54 -3.00 -15.64
C GLU A 36 -6.24 -3.68 -15.17
N LEU A 37 -6.37 -4.75 -14.37
CA LEU A 37 -5.23 -5.54 -13.91
C LEU A 37 -4.55 -6.25 -15.08
N ARG A 38 -5.30 -6.76 -16.02
CA ARG A 38 -4.80 -7.40 -17.23
C ARG A 38 -3.95 -6.44 -18.08
N MET A 39 -4.37 -5.19 -18.20
CA MET A 39 -3.58 -4.15 -18.90
C MET A 39 -2.27 -3.83 -18.17
N ARG A 40 -2.29 -3.75 -16.84
CA ARG A 40 -1.07 -3.56 -16.04
C ARG A 40 -0.09 -4.72 -16.20
N ILE A 41 -0.57 -5.97 -16.16
CA ILE A 41 0.25 -7.16 -16.37
C ILE A 41 0.87 -7.16 -17.76
N LYS A 42 0.08 -6.86 -18.80
CA LYS A 42 0.60 -6.75 -20.18
C LYS A 42 1.72 -5.69 -20.28
N GLY A 43 1.56 -4.55 -19.61
CA GLY A 43 2.61 -3.54 -19.53
C GLY A 43 3.91 -4.08 -18.92
N GLY A 44 3.81 -4.93 -17.89
CA GLY A 44 4.97 -5.59 -17.29
C GLY A 44 5.71 -6.56 -18.25
N LEU A 45 4.98 -7.27 -19.11
CA LEU A 45 5.59 -8.14 -20.15
C LEU A 45 6.37 -7.35 -21.20
N LEU A 46 6.04 -6.10 -21.42
CA LEU A 46 6.69 -5.22 -22.39
C LEU A 46 7.83 -4.39 -21.80
N ALA A 47 8.05 -4.46 -20.49
CA ALA A 47 9.06 -3.66 -19.82
C ALA A 47 10.48 -4.12 -20.20
N PRO A 48 11.37 -3.23 -20.68
CA PRO A 48 12.74 -3.59 -20.98
C PRO A 48 13.50 -4.05 -19.73
N ALA A 49 14.31 -5.11 -19.85
CA ALA A 49 15.11 -5.63 -18.73
C ALA A 49 16.01 -4.58 -18.07
N ALA A 50 16.55 -3.63 -18.87
CA ALA A 50 17.36 -2.54 -18.35
C ALA A 50 16.58 -1.60 -17.42
N VAL A 51 15.28 -1.39 -17.65
CA VAL A 51 14.43 -0.56 -16.80
C VAL A 51 14.14 -1.28 -15.48
N TYR A 52 13.83 -2.58 -15.53
CA TYR A 52 13.67 -3.41 -14.34
C TYR A 52 14.95 -3.44 -13.48
N THR A 53 16.11 -3.60 -14.11
CA THR A 53 17.41 -3.59 -13.43
C THR A 53 17.66 -2.26 -12.72
N ARG A 54 17.40 -1.12 -13.37
CA ARG A 54 17.52 0.22 -12.74
C ARG A 54 16.56 0.38 -11.57
N ALA A 55 15.33 -0.11 -11.68
CA ALA A 55 14.36 -0.07 -10.58
C ALA A 55 14.87 -0.86 -9.35
N ASN A 56 15.50 -2.02 -9.55
CA ASN A 56 16.12 -2.78 -8.47
C ASN A 56 17.35 -2.08 -7.86
N GLN A 57 18.19 -1.42 -8.66
CA GLN A 57 19.29 -0.60 -8.15
C GLN A 57 18.78 0.57 -7.29
N ALA A 58 17.76 1.29 -7.76
CA ALA A 58 17.12 2.36 -6.98
C ALA A 58 16.56 1.84 -5.66
N ARG A 59 15.92 0.65 -5.66
CA ARG A 59 15.43 -0.01 -4.45
C ARG A 59 16.54 -0.22 -3.41
N ILE A 60 17.73 -0.68 -3.83
CA ILE A 60 18.85 -0.90 -2.93
C ILE A 60 19.28 0.41 -2.26
N VAL A 61 19.37 1.50 -3.03
CA VAL A 61 19.71 2.83 -2.50
C VAL A 61 18.68 3.29 -1.47
N ILE A 62 17.38 3.16 -1.77
CA ILE A 62 16.30 3.54 -0.86
C ILE A 62 16.37 2.71 0.43
N ARG A 63 16.56 1.39 0.33
CA ARG A 63 16.71 0.51 1.50
C ARG A 63 17.84 0.95 2.42
N HIS A 64 19.00 1.28 1.87
CA HIS A 64 20.14 1.75 2.65
C HIS A 64 19.85 3.11 3.30
N SER A 65 19.17 4.02 2.59
CA SER A 65 18.81 5.32 3.15
C SER A 65 17.86 5.19 4.33
N VAL A 66 16.84 4.32 4.23
CA VAL A 66 15.90 4.06 5.32
C VAL A 66 16.60 3.37 6.49
N ALA A 67 17.47 2.38 6.23
CA ALA A 67 18.21 1.72 7.29
C ALA A 67 19.10 2.70 8.08
N ARG A 68 19.78 3.61 7.37
CA ARG A 68 20.55 4.69 8.00
C ARG A 68 19.66 5.63 8.81
N TYR A 69 18.51 6.03 8.28
CA TYR A 69 17.58 6.90 8.98
C TYR A 69 17.15 6.31 10.34
N PHE A 70 16.85 5.01 10.38
CA PHE A 70 16.58 4.31 11.64
C PHE A 70 17.76 4.31 12.60
N ALA A 71 18.98 4.09 12.07
CA ALA A 71 20.20 4.04 12.89
C ALA A 71 20.57 5.43 13.44
N ASP A 72 20.64 6.43 12.57
CA ASP A 72 21.08 7.78 12.90
C ASP A 72 20.15 8.47 13.90
N ASN A 73 18.86 8.15 13.85
CA ASN A 73 17.86 8.70 14.78
C ASN A 73 17.53 7.76 15.95
N ASN A 74 18.22 6.63 16.08
CA ASN A 74 17.99 5.62 17.11
C ASN A 74 16.51 5.20 17.25
N LEU A 75 15.81 4.99 16.11
CA LEU A 75 14.40 4.69 16.10
C LEU A 75 14.14 3.20 16.37
N ASP A 76 13.19 2.89 17.21
CA ASP A 76 12.63 1.54 17.39
C ASP A 76 11.61 1.20 16.32
N ALA A 77 10.78 2.17 15.95
CA ALA A 77 9.77 2.09 14.89
C ALA A 77 9.44 3.49 14.36
N MET A 78 8.84 3.55 13.17
CA MET A 78 8.17 4.74 12.63
C MET A 78 6.66 4.51 12.65
N MET A 79 5.90 5.56 12.91
CA MET A 79 4.44 5.55 12.83
C MET A 79 3.99 6.45 11.69
N LEU A 80 3.19 5.91 10.80
CA LEU A 80 2.70 6.60 9.60
C LEU A 80 1.21 6.29 9.40
N PRO A 81 0.42 7.16 8.78
CA PRO A 81 -0.89 6.76 8.29
C PRO A 81 -0.78 5.56 7.34
N VAL A 82 -1.77 4.67 7.34
CA VAL A 82 -1.83 3.58 6.34
C VAL A 82 -2.18 4.13 4.97
N THR A 83 -3.15 5.05 4.94
CA THR A 83 -3.63 5.73 3.74
C THR A 83 -3.73 7.23 4.01
N PRO A 84 -3.60 8.09 2.99
CA PRO A 84 -3.70 9.54 3.17
C PRO A 84 -5.13 10.04 3.42
N GLY A 85 -6.13 9.18 3.22
CA GLY A 85 -7.55 9.49 3.45
C GLY A 85 -8.31 8.24 3.90
N VAL A 86 -9.54 8.43 4.34
CA VAL A 86 -10.46 7.35 4.70
C VAL A 86 -11.06 6.70 3.47
N ALA A 87 -11.82 5.61 3.67
CA ALA A 87 -12.47 4.89 2.59
C ALA A 87 -13.35 5.84 1.74
N ALA A 88 -13.07 5.88 0.44
CA ALA A 88 -13.92 6.57 -0.53
C ALA A 88 -15.19 5.74 -0.81
N ARG A 89 -16.22 6.37 -1.35
CA ARG A 89 -17.42 5.67 -1.78
C ARG A 89 -17.11 4.73 -2.96
N ALA A 90 -17.79 3.60 -3.03
CA ALA A 90 -17.59 2.63 -4.12
C ALA A 90 -18.05 3.20 -5.50
N ASP A 91 -19.04 4.09 -5.49
CA ASP A 91 -19.56 4.77 -6.69
C ASP A 91 -18.75 6.02 -7.08
N ASN A 92 -17.84 6.49 -6.22
CA ASN A 92 -16.96 7.61 -6.48
C ASN A 92 -15.56 7.33 -5.88
N PRO A 93 -14.66 6.65 -6.60
CA PRO A 93 -13.34 6.24 -6.12
C PRO A 93 -12.34 7.40 -6.13
N ILE A 94 -12.77 8.59 -5.73
CA ILE A 94 -11.93 9.80 -5.64
C ILE A 94 -11.77 10.20 -4.18
N MET A 95 -10.53 10.42 -3.76
CA MET A 95 -10.21 11.07 -2.50
C MET A 95 -10.12 12.58 -2.73
N THR A 96 -10.68 13.34 -1.81
CA THR A 96 -10.52 14.81 -1.77
C THR A 96 -9.75 15.16 -0.50
N TYR A 97 -8.63 15.86 -0.67
CA TYR A 97 -7.81 16.34 0.43
C TYR A 97 -8.34 17.65 1.03
N THR A 98 -7.78 18.04 2.16
CA THR A 98 -8.20 19.26 2.90
C THR A 98 -7.95 20.55 2.14
N ASP A 99 -6.98 20.57 1.23
CA ASP A 99 -6.67 21.66 0.31
C ASP A 99 -7.53 21.68 -0.96
N GLY A 100 -8.45 20.69 -1.10
CA GLY A 100 -9.33 20.53 -2.25
C GLY A 100 -8.73 19.75 -3.41
N GLU A 101 -7.45 19.32 -3.34
CA GLU A 101 -6.89 18.43 -4.34
C GLU A 101 -7.62 17.09 -4.38
N GLN A 102 -7.70 16.50 -5.55
CA GLN A 102 -8.38 15.22 -5.78
C GLN A 102 -7.43 14.20 -6.39
N GLU A 103 -7.55 12.97 -5.93
CA GLU A 103 -6.75 11.86 -6.42
C GLU A 103 -7.59 10.58 -6.46
N HIS A 104 -7.35 9.75 -7.49
CA HIS A 104 -7.97 8.43 -7.57
C HIS A 104 -7.43 7.51 -6.47
N VAL A 105 -8.30 6.73 -5.82
CA VAL A 105 -7.94 5.87 -4.67
C VAL A 105 -6.80 4.90 -4.95
N LEU A 106 -6.67 4.38 -6.18
CA LEU A 106 -5.59 3.45 -6.54
C LEU A 106 -4.20 4.07 -6.40
N SER A 107 -4.05 5.36 -6.71
CA SER A 107 -2.79 6.09 -6.50
C SER A 107 -2.62 6.48 -5.04
N GLY A 108 -3.65 7.08 -4.46
CA GLY A 108 -3.60 7.62 -3.10
C GLY A 108 -3.38 6.55 -2.04
N TYR A 109 -4.17 5.48 -2.04
CA TYR A 109 -4.08 4.45 -0.99
C TYR A 109 -2.74 3.71 -0.95
N THR A 110 -1.99 3.69 -2.04
CA THR A 110 -0.67 3.05 -2.08
C THR A 110 0.48 3.97 -1.66
N ARG A 111 0.24 5.27 -1.52
CA ARG A 111 1.27 6.29 -1.31
C ARG A 111 2.20 6.01 -0.12
N PHE A 112 1.66 5.57 1.01
CA PHE A 112 2.43 5.26 2.22
C PHE A 112 2.85 3.80 2.32
N ASN A 113 2.18 2.88 1.61
CA ASN A 113 2.48 1.45 1.64
C ASN A 113 3.57 1.07 0.63
N MET A 114 3.57 1.72 -0.54
CA MET A 114 4.50 1.42 -1.63
C MET A 114 5.98 1.60 -1.23
N PRO A 115 6.41 2.65 -0.52
CA PRO A 115 7.78 2.78 -0.05
C PRO A 115 8.19 1.63 0.89
N ILE A 116 7.29 1.21 1.78
CA ILE A 116 7.55 0.12 2.73
C ILE A 116 7.67 -1.22 2.01
N ASN A 117 6.76 -1.51 1.07
CA ASN A 117 6.84 -2.70 0.22
C ASN A 117 8.13 -2.72 -0.62
N THR A 118 8.55 -1.55 -1.10
CA THR A 118 9.78 -1.42 -1.88
C THR A 118 11.02 -1.70 -1.03
N THR A 119 11.06 -1.23 0.20
CA THR A 119 12.19 -1.42 1.11
C THR A 119 12.19 -2.79 1.80
N GLY A 120 11.04 -3.46 1.87
CA GLY A 120 10.87 -4.77 2.50
C GLY A 120 10.97 -4.72 4.02
N GLN A 121 10.50 -3.63 4.62
CA GLN A 121 10.43 -3.50 6.06
C GLN A 121 9.16 -4.15 6.61
N PRO A 122 9.19 -4.72 7.82
CA PRO A 122 8.00 -5.18 8.49
C PRO A 122 7.11 -3.98 8.86
N ALA A 123 5.81 -4.12 8.63
CA ALA A 123 4.81 -3.12 9.00
C ALA A 123 3.58 -3.79 9.61
N LEU A 124 3.04 -3.20 10.66
CA LEU A 124 1.81 -3.59 11.33
C LEU A 124 0.78 -2.48 11.19
N SER A 125 -0.38 -2.81 10.63
CA SER A 125 -1.52 -1.88 10.55
C SER A 125 -2.44 -2.09 11.75
N ILE A 126 -2.79 -1.00 12.43
CA ILE A 126 -3.68 -0.99 13.60
C ILE A 126 -4.73 0.13 13.48
N PRO A 127 -5.94 -0.06 14.02
CA PRO A 127 -6.94 1.00 14.11
C PRO A 127 -6.51 2.05 15.15
N VAL A 128 -6.68 3.33 14.83
CA VAL A 128 -6.30 4.43 15.72
C VAL A 128 -7.44 5.41 15.98
N GLY A 129 -8.63 5.13 15.50
CA GLY A 129 -9.81 5.96 15.72
C GLY A 129 -10.79 5.87 14.57
N PHE A 130 -11.77 6.77 14.63
CA PHE A 130 -12.82 6.90 13.63
C PHE A 130 -13.01 8.38 13.28
N THR A 131 -13.43 8.64 12.06
CA THR A 131 -13.88 9.97 11.67
C THR A 131 -15.22 10.30 12.33
N SER A 132 -15.66 11.58 12.23
CA SER A 132 -17.00 11.99 12.66
C SER A 132 -18.14 11.24 11.93
N ALA A 133 -17.86 10.71 10.73
CA ALA A 133 -18.77 9.89 9.95
C ALA A 133 -18.69 8.38 10.31
N GLY A 134 -17.90 7.98 11.31
CA GLY A 134 -17.75 6.58 11.75
C GLY A 134 -16.84 5.72 10.87
N LEU A 135 -16.10 6.29 9.92
CA LEU A 135 -15.15 5.56 9.10
C LEU A 135 -13.85 5.31 9.88
N PRO A 136 -13.29 4.08 9.84
CA PRO A 136 -12.08 3.75 10.58
C PRO A 136 -10.85 4.46 10.02
N ILE A 137 -9.93 4.81 10.90
CA ILE A 137 -8.63 5.39 10.60
C ILE A 137 -7.55 4.37 10.97
N GLY A 138 -6.65 4.08 10.04
CA GLY A 138 -5.54 3.16 10.23
C GLY A 138 -4.20 3.87 10.35
N MET A 139 -3.35 3.34 11.24
CA MET A 139 -1.93 3.70 11.36
C MET A 139 -1.07 2.47 11.09
N GLN A 140 0.08 2.66 10.45
CA GLN A 140 1.08 1.62 10.31
C GLN A 140 2.29 1.88 11.21
N ILE A 141 2.74 0.84 11.87
CA ILE A 141 3.97 0.80 12.67
C ILE A 141 5.01 0.07 11.84
N VAL A 142 6.04 0.79 11.40
CA VAL A 142 7.09 0.28 10.51
C VAL A 142 8.36 0.03 11.32
N GLY A 143 8.90 -1.17 11.26
CA GLY A 143 10.10 -1.59 11.99
C GLY A 143 11.37 -1.65 11.14
N ARG A 144 12.50 -1.87 11.80
CA ARG A 144 13.75 -2.27 11.14
C ARG A 144 13.56 -3.66 10.48
N PRO A 145 14.34 -4.02 9.47
CA PRO A 145 14.30 -5.38 8.94
C PRO A 145 14.41 -6.43 10.06
N PHE A 146 13.57 -7.46 10.00
CA PHE A 146 13.48 -8.55 11.00
C PHE A 146 13.05 -8.11 12.41
N ALA A 147 12.38 -6.95 12.55
CA ALA A 147 11.89 -6.45 13.83
C ALA A 147 10.38 -6.72 14.05
N GLU A 148 9.81 -7.77 13.44
CA GLU A 148 8.38 -8.12 13.51
C GLU A 148 7.90 -8.24 14.96
N ALA A 149 8.64 -8.95 15.81
CA ALA A 149 8.30 -9.09 17.23
C ALA A 149 8.28 -7.75 17.98
N ARG A 150 9.11 -6.79 17.58
CA ARG A 150 9.14 -5.46 18.20
C ARG A 150 7.90 -4.66 17.83
N ILE A 151 7.56 -4.58 16.54
CA ILE A 151 6.36 -3.84 16.10
C ILE A 151 5.08 -4.46 16.63
N CYS A 152 5.01 -5.79 16.78
CA CYS A 152 3.87 -6.46 17.41
C CYS A 152 3.75 -6.08 18.89
N ARG A 153 4.85 -5.98 19.65
CA ARG A 153 4.82 -5.52 21.04
C ARG A 153 4.35 -4.07 21.16
N ILE A 154 4.80 -3.18 20.26
CA ILE A 154 4.35 -1.78 20.21
C ILE A 154 2.86 -1.71 19.89
N GLY A 155 2.40 -2.46 18.88
CA GLY A 155 1.00 -2.53 18.49
C GLY A 155 0.11 -3.04 19.64
N HIS A 156 0.53 -4.12 20.32
CA HIS A 156 -0.21 -4.68 21.47
C HIS A 156 -0.31 -3.68 22.63
N ALA A 157 0.77 -2.97 22.94
CA ALA A 157 0.74 -1.92 23.97
C ALA A 157 -0.23 -0.80 23.62
N TYR A 158 -0.28 -0.38 22.35
CA TYR A 158 -1.22 0.62 21.86
C TYR A 158 -2.68 0.13 21.93
N GLU A 159 -2.96 -1.07 21.43
CA GLU A 159 -4.31 -1.67 21.47
C GLU A 159 -4.82 -1.80 22.92
N SER A 160 -3.95 -2.23 23.85
CA SER A 160 -4.29 -2.35 25.26
C SER A 160 -4.64 -1.01 25.90
N ALA A 161 -4.03 0.09 25.45
CA ALA A 161 -4.27 1.43 25.99
C ALA A 161 -5.50 2.11 25.38
N THR A 162 -5.88 1.80 24.15
CA THR A 162 -6.90 2.55 23.39
C THR A 162 -8.17 1.79 23.10
N ARG A 163 -8.09 0.46 22.99
CA ARG A 163 -9.22 -0.45 22.74
C ARG A 163 -10.05 -0.15 21.48
N TRP A 164 -9.47 0.53 20.46
CA TRP A 164 -10.17 0.78 19.19
C TRP A 164 -10.59 -0.51 18.48
N ILE A 165 -9.84 -1.61 18.70
CA ILE A 165 -10.11 -2.94 18.13
C ILE A 165 -11.46 -3.53 18.60
N ASP A 166 -12.00 -3.08 19.72
CA ASP A 166 -13.28 -3.57 20.28
C ASP A 166 -14.49 -3.00 19.52
N GLN A 167 -14.30 -1.88 18.80
CA GLN A 167 -15.37 -1.29 18.02
C GLN A 167 -15.64 -2.07 16.75
N ARG A 168 -16.87 -2.48 16.55
CA ARG A 168 -17.34 -3.27 15.41
C ARG A 168 -18.43 -2.51 14.66
N PRO A 169 -18.49 -2.62 13.30
CA PRO A 169 -19.62 -2.08 12.57
C PRO A 169 -20.90 -2.85 12.95
N SER A 170 -22.03 -2.14 13.00
CA SER A 170 -23.34 -2.79 13.11
C SER A 170 -23.67 -3.41 11.75
N LEU A 171 -23.37 -4.69 11.57
CA LEU A 171 -23.73 -5.43 10.37
C LEU A 171 -25.21 -5.90 10.52
N THR A 172 -26.15 -5.12 10.03
CA THR A 172 -27.46 -5.64 9.68
C THR A 172 -27.33 -6.38 8.36
N TYR A 173 -27.17 -7.69 8.40
CA TYR A 173 -27.40 -8.50 7.21
C TYR A 173 -28.87 -8.31 6.84
N GLY A 174 -29.12 -7.62 5.74
CA GLY A 174 -30.46 -7.62 5.13
C GLY A 174 -30.82 -9.09 4.90
N THR A 175 -31.86 -9.55 5.58
CA THR A 175 -32.52 -10.78 5.19
C THR A 175 -32.96 -10.56 3.75
N ALA A 176 -32.30 -11.24 2.82
CA ALA A 176 -32.76 -11.35 1.46
C ALA A 176 -34.15 -11.99 1.56
N ASN A 177 -35.20 -11.17 1.52
CA ASN A 177 -36.53 -11.65 1.27
C ASN A 177 -36.51 -12.22 -0.14
N GLY A 178 -36.77 -13.55 -0.21
CA GLY A 178 -36.84 -14.34 -1.41
C GLY A 178 -37.94 -13.88 -2.39
#